data_5e169299ef6d3deb875cf084180da7fd
#
_entry.id   5e169299ef6d3deb875cf084180da7fd
#
_cell.length_a   1.000
_cell.length_b   1.000
_cell.length_c   1.000
_cell.angle_alpha   90.00
_cell.angle_beta   90.00
_cell.angle_gamma   90.00
#
_symmetry.space_group_name_H-M   'P 1'
#
loop_
_entity.id
_entity.type
_entity.pdbx_description
1 polymer ?
#
loop_
_entity_poly.entity_id
_entity_poly.type
_entity_poly.pdbx_seq_one_letter_code
_entity_poly.pdbx_strand_id
1 'polypeptide(L)'
;IGNIKGINVLRTEMFLETEYNLKNNIDSKIFYLEAPTGSGKSNTAFNLSFQLLKKSDYCKKIFYVYPFNTLVEQNMNSMEKIFGQKQDIMSNIAVVNSITPYKVKNSSNINLYKNEKYAIEDYQKILLDRQFLNYPIVLSTHITLFDTMFGRSKGSTFGFHQLCHSVIVLDEIQSYNNNKWGAMINFLKAYAQLLDIKIIIMSATLPNLELLTNNNAKAVRLINNREKYFNHRMFANRVKVNYELLNRKIGIAELEEHILQHKNKRILIEFIRKSSAEEFYAYISESAECPVRLITGDSSIQERKDIIADIENMQEVILVATQVIE
;
A
#
# COMPACT_ATOMS: atom_id res chain seq x y z
N ILE A 1 -11.65 24.89 13.79
CA ILE A 1 -11.78 23.97 12.65
C ILE A 1 -12.17 24.87 11.48
N GLY A 2 -11.23 25.13 10.54
CA GLY A 2 -11.48 25.96 9.36
C GLY A 2 -12.61 25.38 8.49
N ASN A 3 -13.22 26.22 7.66
CA ASN A 3 -14.31 25.85 6.74
C ASN A 3 -13.86 24.74 5.78
N ILE A 4 -14.09 23.48 6.15
CA ILE A 4 -13.81 22.31 5.34
C ILE A 4 -14.90 22.23 4.28
N LYS A 5 -14.53 22.27 2.98
CA LYS A 5 -15.49 22.21 1.87
C LYS A 5 -15.27 20.96 1.01
N GLY A 6 -16.33 20.52 0.36
CA GLY A 6 -16.27 19.46 -0.64
C GLY A 6 -15.97 18.06 -0.05
N ILE A 7 -15.15 17.30 -0.74
CA ILE A 7 -14.78 15.90 -0.38
C ILE A 7 -14.14 15.81 1.01
N ASN A 8 -13.48 16.86 1.47
CA ASN A 8 -12.79 16.85 2.76
C ASN A 8 -13.77 16.81 3.94
N VAL A 9 -15.01 17.28 3.79
CA VAL A 9 -16.05 17.11 4.81
C VAL A 9 -16.32 15.64 5.05
N LEU A 10 -16.52 14.87 3.98
CA LEU A 10 -16.77 13.43 4.07
C LEU A 10 -15.55 12.68 4.62
N ARG A 11 -14.34 13.08 4.22
CA ARG A 11 -13.11 12.50 4.76
C ARG A 11 -12.99 12.73 6.26
N THR A 12 -13.31 13.93 6.73
CA THR A 12 -13.29 14.27 8.16
C THR A 12 -14.36 13.50 8.92
N GLU A 13 -15.57 13.40 8.37
CA GLU A 13 -16.65 12.64 8.97
C GLU A 13 -16.27 11.16 9.12
N MET A 14 -15.77 10.55 8.06
CA MET A 14 -15.27 9.16 8.08
C MET A 14 -14.16 8.97 9.10
N PHE A 15 -13.20 9.90 9.14
CA PHE A 15 -12.09 9.88 10.10
C PHE A 15 -12.60 9.88 11.55
N LEU A 16 -13.54 10.77 11.89
CA LEU A 16 -14.11 10.88 13.23
C LEU A 16 -14.96 9.66 13.60
N GLU A 17 -15.76 9.13 12.65
CA GLU A 17 -16.53 7.90 12.84
C GLU A 17 -15.63 6.70 13.16
N THR A 18 -14.56 6.54 12.40
CA THR A 18 -13.63 5.42 12.60
C THR A 18 -12.89 5.53 13.92
N GLU A 19 -12.48 6.74 14.32
CA GLU A 19 -11.84 6.99 15.60
C GLU A 19 -12.79 6.70 16.77
N TYR A 20 -14.04 7.13 16.66
CA TYR A 20 -15.08 6.84 17.67
C TYR A 20 -15.33 5.33 17.83
N ASN A 21 -15.49 4.63 16.69
CA ASN A 21 -15.73 3.17 16.72
C ASN A 21 -14.52 2.39 17.24
N LEU A 22 -13.29 2.83 16.94
CA LEU A 22 -12.09 2.25 17.51
C LEU A 22 -12.06 2.41 19.03
N LYS A 23 -12.35 3.62 19.54
CA LYS A 23 -12.34 3.91 20.97
C LYS A 23 -13.31 3.04 21.76
N ASN A 24 -14.50 2.81 21.20
CA ASN A 24 -15.54 2.01 21.86
C ASN A 24 -15.26 0.50 21.80
N ASN A 25 -14.32 0.07 20.97
CA ASN A 25 -13.98 -1.33 20.77
C ASN A 25 -12.49 -1.60 20.95
N ILE A 26 -11.83 -0.83 21.81
CA ILE A 26 -10.36 -0.85 21.95
C ILE A 26 -9.80 -2.23 22.29
N ASP A 27 -10.57 -3.07 22.99
CA ASP A 27 -10.16 -4.42 23.38
C ASP A 27 -10.23 -5.43 22.24
N SER A 28 -10.94 -5.11 21.15
CA SER A 28 -11.01 -5.97 19.98
C SER A 28 -9.63 -6.13 19.33
N LYS A 29 -9.39 -7.29 18.73
CA LYS A 29 -8.11 -7.61 18.10
C LYS A 29 -8.08 -7.30 16.61
N ILE A 30 -9.25 -7.33 15.93
CA ILE A 30 -9.35 -7.17 14.48
C ILE A 30 -10.38 -6.11 14.13
N PHE A 31 -9.98 -5.19 13.25
CA PHE A 31 -10.76 -4.06 12.79
C PHE A 31 -10.81 -4.05 11.27
N TYR A 32 -11.98 -3.75 10.70
CA TYR A 32 -12.19 -3.58 9.27
C TYR A 32 -12.42 -2.11 8.93
N LEU A 33 -11.60 -1.57 8.04
CA LEU A 33 -11.71 -0.23 7.47
C LEU A 33 -12.05 -0.34 5.98
N GLU A 34 -13.33 -0.31 5.65
CA GLU A 34 -13.81 -0.38 4.28
C GLU A 34 -14.34 0.99 3.83
N ALA A 35 -13.68 1.62 2.86
CA ALA A 35 -14.02 2.94 2.39
C ALA A 35 -13.63 3.16 0.92
N PRO A 36 -14.30 4.07 0.19
CA PRO A 36 -14.02 4.29 -1.23
C PRO A 36 -12.58 4.71 -1.50
N THR A 37 -12.09 4.44 -2.71
CA THR A 37 -10.79 4.94 -3.17
C THR A 37 -10.76 6.47 -3.09
N GLY A 38 -9.66 7.02 -2.57
CA GLY A 38 -9.49 8.46 -2.39
C GLY A 38 -10.26 9.06 -1.22
N SER A 39 -10.86 8.23 -0.34
CA SER A 39 -11.52 8.68 0.90
C SER A 39 -10.54 9.07 2.01
N GLY A 40 -9.25 8.83 1.85
CA GLY A 40 -8.23 9.08 2.86
C GLY A 40 -7.99 7.89 3.80
N LYS A 41 -8.25 6.66 3.35
CA LYS A 41 -8.02 5.42 4.13
C LYS A 41 -6.63 5.36 4.77
N SER A 42 -5.58 5.63 4.01
CA SER A 42 -4.19 5.56 4.51
C SER A 42 -3.95 6.51 5.68
N ASN A 43 -4.38 7.78 5.56
CA ASN A 43 -4.25 8.75 6.65
C ASN A 43 -5.10 8.36 7.87
N THR A 44 -6.28 7.80 7.64
CA THR A 44 -7.14 7.27 8.70
C THR A 44 -6.46 6.10 9.40
N ALA A 45 -5.90 5.15 8.65
CA ALA A 45 -5.19 4.01 9.22
C ALA A 45 -3.94 4.42 10.01
N PHE A 46 -3.20 5.44 9.56
CA PHE A 46 -2.10 6.01 10.34
C PHE A 46 -2.58 6.53 11.69
N ASN A 47 -3.64 7.33 11.70
CA ASN A 47 -4.21 7.82 12.96
C ASN A 47 -4.68 6.68 13.87
N LEU A 48 -5.42 5.72 13.32
CA LEU A 48 -5.95 4.59 14.09
C LEU A 48 -4.82 3.74 14.71
N SER A 49 -3.76 3.48 13.97
CA SER A 49 -2.60 2.72 14.47
C SER A 49 -1.86 3.46 15.59
N PHE A 50 -1.69 4.78 15.48
CA PHE A 50 -1.14 5.59 16.57
C PHE A 50 -2.07 5.67 17.78
N GLN A 51 -3.39 5.72 17.57
CA GLN A 51 -4.36 5.65 18.67
C GLN A 51 -4.29 4.32 19.41
N LEU A 52 -4.11 3.20 18.69
CA LEU A 52 -3.88 1.89 19.28
C LEU A 52 -2.59 1.85 20.09
N LEU A 53 -1.47 2.38 19.58
CA LEU A 53 -0.23 2.50 20.34
C LEU A 53 -0.40 3.33 21.62
N LYS A 54 -1.10 4.46 21.52
CA LYS A 54 -1.29 5.38 22.64
C LYS A 54 -2.19 4.81 23.76
N LYS A 55 -3.17 4.00 23.37
CA LYS A 55 -4.22 3.52 24.28
C LYS A 55 -4.02 2.09 24.75
N SER A 56 -3.22 1.32 24.06
CA SER A 56 -2.84 -0.04 24.47
C SER A 56 -1.55 0.03 25.27
N ASP A 57 -1.60 -0.35 26.52
CA ASP A 57 -0.43 -0.34 27.43
C ASP A 57 0.69 -1.29 26.94
N TYR A 58 0.36 -2.23 26.04
CA TYR A 58 1.27 -3.26 25.57
C TYR A 58 1.74 -3.09 24.12
N CYS A 59 1.02 -2.40 23.23
CA CYS A 59 1.44 -2.22 21.86
C CYS A 59 2.63 -1.27 21.74
N LYS A 60 3.70 -1.70 21.06
CA LYS A 60 4.96 -0.92 20.94
C LYS A 60 5.42 -0.70 19.51
N LYS A 61 4.82 -1.38 18.53
CA LYS A 61 5.25 -1.39 17.14
C LYS A 61 4.08 -1.29 16.19
N ILE A 62 4.36 -0.75 14.99
CA ILE A 62 3.41 -0.72 13.88
C ILE A 62 4.05 -1.37 12.66
N PHE A 63 3.34 -2.28 12.03
CA PHE A 63 3.65 -2.84 10.72
C PHE A 63 2.60 -2.38 9.72
N TYR A 64 3.03 -1.62 8.70
CA TYR A 64 2.20 -1.32 7.54
C TYR A 64 2.56 -2.28 6.41
N VAL A 65 1.57 -3.05 5.96
CA VAL A 65 1.76 -4.15 5.03
C VAL A 65 0.95 -3.93 3.78
N TYR A 66 1.64 -3.89 2.65
CA TYR A 66 1.09 -3.58 1.34
C TYR A 66 1.23 -4.77 0.39
N PRO A 67 0.37 -4.89 -0.63
CA PRO A 67 0.50 -5.96 -1.61
C PRO A 67 1.73 -5.82 -2.51
N PHE A 68 2.15 -4.58 -2.81
CA PHE A 68 3.21 -4.29 -3.77
C PHE A 68 4.24 -3.31 -3.23
N ASN A 69 5.47 -3.40 -3.73
CA ASN A 69 6.58 -2.51 -3.35
C ASN A 69 6.31 -1.04 -3.73
N THR A 70 5.61 -0.80 -4.84
CA THR A 70 5.22 0.54 -5.27
C THR A 70 4.35 1.26 -4.24
N LEU A 71 3.40 0.54 -3.63
CA LEU A 71 2.58 1.10 -2.55
C LEU A 71 3.38 1.35 -1.27
N VAL A 72 4.38 0.52 -0.97
CA VAL A 72 5.31 0.77 0.15
C VAL A 72 6.04 2.09 -0.05
N GLU A 73 6.55 2.33 -1.26
CA GLU A 73 7.26 3.57 -1.60
C GLU A 73 6.35 4.79 -1.58
N GLN A 74 5.14 4.70 -2.14
CA GLN A 74 4.16 5.78 -2.13
C GLN A 74 3.76 6.17 -0.69
N ASN A 75 3.56 5.19 0.17
CA ASN A 75 3.22 5.45 1.56
C ASN A 75 4.42 5.96 2.36
N MET A 76 5.64 5.53 2.06
CA MET A 76 6.85 6.13 2.65
C MET A 76 6.97 7.61 2.26
N ASN A 77 6.78 7.95 0.98
CA ASN A 77 6.75 9.35 0.51
C ASN A 77 5.63 10.16 1.20
N SER A 78 4.49 9.54 1.47
CA SER A 78 3.39 10.18 2.21
C SER A 78 3.76 10.45 3.67
N MET A 79 4.45 9.52 4.32
CA MET A 79 4.99 9.72 5.67
C MET A 79 6.08 10.80 5.70
N GLU A 80 6.95 10.85 4.70
CA GLU A 80 7.95 11.92 4.55
C GLU A 80 7.29 13.30 4.41
N LYS A 81 6.19 13.42 3.66
CA LYS A 81 5.43 14.69 3.56
C LYS A 81 4.81 15.09 4.90
N ILE A 82 4.38 14.15 5.72
CA ILE A 82 3.73 14.42 7.01
C ILE A 82 4.77 14.67 8.12
N PHE A 83 5.83 13.88 8.16
CA PHE A 83 6.77 13.81 9.27
C PHE A 83 8.19 14.27 8.91
N GLY A 84 8.49 14.62 7.64
CA GLY A 84 9.85 14.87 7.15
C GLY A 84 10.61 15.97 7.92
N GLN A 85 9.90 16.94 8.51
CA GLN A 85 10.51 17.95 9.39
C GLN A 85 10.85 17.41 10.80
N LYS A 86 10.35 16.21 11.16
CA LYS A 86 10.57 15.56 12.47
C LYS A 86 11.52 14.39 12.31
N GLN A 87 12.81 14.67 12.30
CA GLN A 87 13.85 13.65 12.11
C GLN A 87 13.77 12.50 13.12
N ASP A 88 13.37 12.80 14.36
CA ASP A 88 13.18 11.77 15.41
C ASP A 88 12.13 10.72 15.00
N ILE A 89 11.03 11.13 14.36
CA ILE A 89 10.00 10.21 13.88
C ILE A 89 10.51 9.45 12.66
N MET A 90 11.08 10.16 11.67
CA MET A 90 11.55 9.56 10.43
C MET A 90 12.67 8.54 10.66
N SER A 91 13.51 8.75 11.68
CA SER A 91 14.56 7.81 12.03
C SER A 91 14.03 6.48 12.58
N ASN A 92 12.81 6.45 13.05
CA ASN A 92 12.15 5.27 13.61
C ASN A 92 11.27 4.53 12.58
N ILE A 93 11.23 4.99 11.33
CA ILE A 93 10.50 4.37 10.24
C ILE A 93 11.47 3.65 9.31
N ALA A 94 11.21 2.39 9.02
CA ALA A 94 12.00 1.61 8.06
C ALA A 94 11.12 0.95 7.00
N VAL A 95 11.63 0.92 5.77
CA VAL A 95 11.09 0.09 4.69
C VAL A 95 11.85 -1.21 4.68
N VAL A 96 11.16 -2.33 4.90
CA VAL A 96 11.73 -3.67 4.88
C VAL A 96 11.01 -4.50 3.82
N ASN A 97 11.64 -4.62 2.66
CA ASN A 97 11.18 -5.43 1.54
C ASN A 97 12.39 -5.99 0.76
N SER A 98 12.14 -6.80 -0.26
CA SER A 98 13.19 -7.45 -1.06
C SER A 98 13.95 -6.52 -2.00
N ILE A 99 13.46 -5.30 -2.26
CA ILE A 99 13.98 -4.42 -3.33
C ILE A 99 14.67 -3.18 -2.79
N THR A 100 14.23 -2.65 -1.63
CA THR A 100 14.74 -1.36 -1.15
C THR A 100 16.20 -1.45 -0.73
N PRO A 101 17.12 -0.72 -1.39
CA PRO A 101 18.52 -0.70 -1.03
C PRO A 101 18.74 -0.11 0.36
N TYR A 102 19.83 -0.48 0.99
CA TYR A 102 20.23 0.01 2.30
C TYR A 102 20.67 1.47 2.19
N LYS A 103 19.92 2.39 2.80
CA LYS A 103 20.38 3.78 2.94
C LYS A 103 21.12 3.91 4.26
N VAL A 104 22.41 4.16 4.21
CA VAL A 104 23.19 4.60 5.39
C VAL A 104 22.71 6.01 5.75
N LYS A 105 22.26 6.18 6.99
CA LYS A 105 21.79 7.48 7.50
C LYS A 105 22.96 8.43 7.58
N ASN A 106 23.32 9.18 6.63
CA ASN A 106 24.27 10.29 6.64
C ASN A 106 25.08 10.39 5.34
N SER A 107 24.40 10.37 4.20
CA SER A 107 25.05 10.79 2.95
C SER A 107 25.38 12.29 2.86
N SER A 108 24.92 13.11 3.85
CA SER A 108 25.28 14.53 3.92
C SER A 108 26.61 14.82 4.61
N ASN A 109 27.24 13.82 5.25
CA ASN A 109 28.53 13.99 5.94
C ASN A 109 29.58 12.95 5.47
N ILE A 110 29.69 12.74 4.16
CA ILE A 110 30.72 11.86 3.57
C ILE A 110 32.15 12.23 4.01
N ASN A 111 32.37 13.45 4.48
CA ASN A 111 33.67 13.93 4.97
C ASN A 111 34.03 13.53 6.41
N LEU A 112 33.11 12.88 7.17
CA LEU A 112 33.35 12.46 8.55
C LEU A 112 33.82 10.99 8.69
N TYR A 113 33.63 10.15 7.68
CA TYR A 113 34.10 8.78 7.71
C TYR A 113 35.55 8.70 7.23
N LYS A 114 36.47 9.22 8.04
CA LYS A 114 37.92 8.95 7.86
C LYS A 114 38.33 7.50 8.22
N ASN A 115 37.41 6.68 8.71
CA ASN A 115 37.64 5.28 9.05
C ASN A 115 36.59 4.36 8.39
N GLU A 116 36.98 3.59 7.39
CA GLU A 116 36.19 2.55 6.73
C GLU A 116 35.54 1.57 7.73
N LYS A 117 36.22 1.32 8.86
CA LYS A 117 35.72 0.42 9.90
C LYS A 117 34.41 0.86 10.53
N TYR A 118 34.23 2.14 10.82
CA TYR A 118 32.93 2.66 11.38
C TYR A 118 31.80 2.61 10.37
N ALA A 119 32.07 2.83 9.10
CA ALA A 119 31.08 2.70 8.04
C ALA A 119 30.60 1.25 7.88
N ILE A 120 31.51 0.27 8.05
CA ILE A 120 31.17 -1.17 7.99
C ILE A 120 30.37 -1.59 9.22
N GLU A 121 30.74 -1.15 10.42
CA GLU A 121 29.98 -1.45 11.64
C GLU A 121 28.56 -0.87 11.61
N ASP A 122 28.38 0.36 11.15
CA ASP A 122 27.07 0.98 10.96
C ASP A 122 26.23 0.23 9.92
N TYR A 123 26.85 -0.21 8.82
CA TYR A 123 26.17 -1.00 7.80
C TYR A 123 25.70 -2.36 8.34
N GLN A 124 26.55 -3.05 9.06
CA GLN A 124 26.22 -4.34 9.68
C GLN A 124 25.07 -4.20 10.69
N LYS A 125 25.10 -3.14 11.50
CA LYS A 125 24.02 -2.83 12.44
C LYS A 125 22.69 -2.59 11.72
N ILE A 126 22.69 -1.79 10.65
CA ILE A 126 21.47 -1.54 9.83
C ILE A 126 20.95 -2.84 9.23
N LEU A 127 21.81 -3.72 8.74
CA LEU A 127 21.43 -5.04 8.23
C LEU A 127 20.73 -5.87 9.29
N LEU A 128 21.32 -5.96 10.48
CA LEU A 128 20.76 -6.69 11.61
C LEU A 128 19.43 -6.09 12.06
N ASP A 129 19.35 -4.77 12.22
CA ASP A 129 18.12 -4.08 12.63
C ASP A 129 16.98 -4.35 11.63
N ARG A 130 17.28 -4.43 10.33
CA ARG A 130 16.27 -4.79 9.31
C ARG A 130 15.89 -6.28 9.39
N GLN A 131 16.85 -7.16 9.52
CA GLN A 131 16.59 -8.60 9.61
C GLN A 131 15.80 -8.96 10.86
N PHE A 132 16.06 -8.28 11.97
CA PHE A 132 15.33 -8.41 13.22
C PHE A 132 14.04 -7.56 13.26
N LEU A 133 13.71 -6.79 12.22
CA LEU A 133 12.60 -5.84 12.21
C LEU A 133 12.65 -4.87 13.39
N ASN A 134 13.83 -4.42 13.77
CA ASN A 134 14.08 -3.65 15.00
C ASN A 134 13.81 -2.14 14.82
N TYR A 135 12.65 -1.80 14.25
CA TYR A 135 12.17 -0.43 14.07
C TYR A 135 10.76 -0.28 14.67
N PRO A 136 10.45 0.84 15.33
CA PRO A 136 9.11 1.09 15.85
C PRO A 136 8.01 1.10 14.79
N ILE A 137 8.32 1.56 13.59
CA ILE A 137 7.40 1.59 12.45
C ILE A 137 8.07 0.91 11.25
N VAL A 138 7.46 -0.14 10.75
CA VAL A 138 7.94 -0.92 9.61
C VAL A 138 6.92 -0.87 8.48
N LEU A 139 7.35 -0.39 7.31
CA LEU A 139 6.60 -0.53 6.07
C LEU A 139 7.14 -1.74 5.31
N SER A 140 6.27 -2.64 4.91
CA SER A 140 6.69 -3.90 4.29
C SER A 140 5.66 -4.44 3.31
N THR A 141 6.00 -5.52 2.64
CA THR A 141 5.04 -6.26 1.81
C THR A 141 4.43 -7.42 2.56
N HIS A 142 3.26 -7.88 2.08
CA HIS A 142 2.62 -9.08 2.62
C HIS A 142 3.51 -10.32 2.53
N ILE A 143 4.36 -10.41 1.49
CA ILE A 143 5.32 -11.51 1.33
C ILE A 143 6.28 -11.54 2.51
N THR A 144 6.87 -10.39 2.85
CA THR A 144 7.82 -10.28 3.98
C THR A 144 7.14 -10.59 5.32
N LEU A 145 5.91 -10.08 5.54
CA LEU A 145 5.16 -10.38 6.77
C LEU A 145 4.88 -11.87 6.89
N PHE A 146 4.32 -12.48 5.84
CA PHE A 146 3.96 -13.90 5.88
C PHE A 146 5.18 -14.82 5.89
N ASP A 147 6.30 -14.42 5.28
CA ASP A 147 7.56 -15.14 5.44
C ASP A 147 8.06 -15.08 6.89
N THR A 148 7.94 -13.93 7.54
CA THR A 148 8.25 -13.81 8.98
C THR A 148 7.35 -14.68 9.85
N MET A 149 6.04 -14.79 9.51
CA MET A 149 5.07 -15.56 10.30
C MET A 149 5.17 -17.08 10.05
N PHE A 150 5.46 -17.51 8.84
CA PHE A 150 5.34 -18.90 8.40
C PHE A 150 6.62 -19.49 7.78
N GLY A 151 7.63 -18.66 7.57
CA GLY A 151 8.90 -19.09 6.98
C GLY A 151 9.63 -20.08 7.88
N ARG A 152 10.39 -20.97 7.24
CA ARG A 152 11.16 -22.03 7.93
C ARG A 152 12.66 -21.75 8.01
N SER A 153 13.12 -20.70 7.33
CA SER A 153 14.52 -20.31 7.36
C SER A 153 14.86 -19.57 8.65
N LYS A 154 16.12 -19.66 9.09
CA LYS A 154 16.59 -18.87 10.23
C LYS A 154 16.39 -17.37 9.99
N GLY A 155 16.62 -16.91 8.74
CA GLY A 155 16.47 -15.51 8.37
C GLY A 155 15.04 -15.01 8.50
N SER A 156 14.05 -15.80 8.09
CA SER A 156 12.63 -15.40 8.17
C SER A 156 12.10 -15.36 9.61
N THR A 157 12.60 -16.22 10.50
CA THR A 157 12.10 -16.32 11.87
C THR A 157 12.72 -15.32 12.84
N PHE A 158 13.83 -14.66 12.49
CA PHE A 158 14.48 -13.69 13.38
C PHE A 158 13.56 -12.54 13.79
N GLY A 159 12.77 -12.02 12.89
CA GLY A 159 11.83 -10.93 13.15
C GLY A 159 10.53 -11.34 13.84
N PHE A 160 10.25 -12.64 14.01
CA PHE A 160 8.95 -13.13 14.47
C PHE A 160 8.54 -12.58 15.84
N HIS A 161 9.48 -12.54 16.80
CA HIS A 161 9.21 -12.02 18.14
C HIS A 161 8.79 -10.54 18.16
N GLN A 162 9.15 -9.78 17.12
CA GLN A 162 8.78 -8.37 16.98
C GLN A 162 7.31 -8.16 16.62
N LEU A 163 6.63 -9.22 16.18
CA LEU A 163 5.19 -9.18 15.93
C LEU A 163 4.38 -9.17 17.23
N CYS A 164 4.95 -9.68 18.34
CA CYS A 164 4.28 -9.63 19.63
C CYS A 164 3.98 -8.18 20.05
N HIS A 165 2.79 -7.93 20.55
CA HIS A 165 2.38 -6.62 21.04
C HIS A 165 2.50 -5.51 19.97
N SER A 166 2.14 -5.83 18.74
CA SER A 166 2.20 -4.89 17.62
C SER A 166 0.81 -4.54 17.07
N VAL A 167 0.78 -3.46 16.30
CA VAL A 167 -0.34 -3.11 15.43
C VAL A 167 0.05 -3.47 14.00
N ILE A 168 -0.73 -4.29 13.33
CA ILE A 168 -0.52 -4.66 11.93
C ILE A 168 -1.64 -4.04 11.09
N VAL A 169 -1.28 -3.22 10.12
CA VAL A 169 -2.20 -2.64 9.12
C VAL A 169 -2.00 -3.39 7.81
N LEU A 170 -3.02 -4.10 7.36
CA LEU A 170 -3.03 -4.82 6.08
C LEU A 170 -3.81 -4.01 5.06
N ASP A 171 -3.14 -3.48 4.06
CA ASP A 171 -3.76 -2.68 3.00
C ASP A 171 -4.07 -3.52 1.77
N GLU A 172 -5.13 -3.11 1.05
CA GLU A 172 -5.60 -3.69 -0.22
C GLU A 172 -5.65 -5.23 -0.19
N ILE A 173 -6.29 -5.80 0.84
CA ILE A 173 -6.33 -7.25 1.07
C ILE A 173 -6.92 -8.02 -0.12
N GLN A 174 -7.77 -7.39 -0.94
CA GLN A 174 -8.33 -8.02 -2.14
C GLN A 174 -7.29 -8.35 -3.20
N SER A 175 -6.12 -7.72 -3.16
CA SER A 175 -5.00 -8.03 -4.06
C SER A 175 -4.28 -9.32 -3.69
N TYR A 176 -4.57 -9.90 -2.52
CA TYR A 176 -3.97 -11.17 -2.10
C TYR A 176 -4.74 -12.34 -2.71
N ASN A 177 -4.05 -13.47 -2.87
CA ASN A 177 -4.66 -14.67 -3.46
C ASN A 177 -5.93 -15.11 -2.70
N ASN A 178 -7.10 -14.96 -3.33
CA ASN A 178 -8.41 -15.20 -2.75
C ASN A 178 -8.63 -16.67 -2.33
N ASN A 179 -7.99 -17.64 -2.99
CA ASN A 179 -8.09 -19.05 -2.63
C ASN A 179 -7.52 -19.35 -1.23
N LYS A 180 -6.68 -18.45 -0.70
CA LYS A 180 -6.04 -18.59 0.61
C LYS A 180 -6.64 -17.71 1.69
N TRP A 181 -7.63 -16.86 1.39
CA TRP A 181 -8.20 -15.93 2.36
C TRP A 181 -8.72 -16.59 3.62
N GLY A 182 -9.46 -17.69 3.49
CA GLY A 182 -9.99 -18.40 4.66
C GLY A 182 -8.88 -18.85 5.62
N ALA A 183 -7.84 -19.47 5.08
CA ALA A 183 -6.67 -19.89 5.87
C ALA A 183 -5.95 -18.68 6.47
N MET A 184 -5.69 -17.65 5.66
CA MET A 184 -5.00 -16.43 6.10
C MET A 184 -5.74 -15.73 7.24
N ILE A 185 -7.05 -15.53 7.13
CA ILE A 185 -7.83 -14.85 8.17
C ILE A 185 -7.89 -15.68 9.45
N ASN A 186 -7.98 -17.01 9.36
CA ASN A 186 -7.93 -17.88 10.53
C ASN A 186 -6.56 -17.80 11.24
N PHE A 187 -5.47 -17.79 10.50
CA PHE A 187 -4.13 -17.57 11.06
C PHE A 187 -3.98 -16.20 11.70
N LEU A 188 -4.42 -15.13 11.03
CA LEU A 188 -4.36 -13.79 11.58
C LEU A 188 -5.16 -13.67 12.87
N LYS A 189 -6.35 -14.32 12.97
CA LYS A 189 -7.14 -14.38 14.19
C LYS A 189 -6.41 -15.11 15.31
N ALA A 190 -5.81 -16.25 15.01
CA ALA A 190 -5.05 -17.04 16.00
C ALA A 190 -3.83 -16.25 16.50
N TYR A 191 -3.05 -15.67 15.60
CA TYR A 191 -1.88 -14.85 15.97
C TYR A 191 -2.28 -13.58 16.72
N ALA A 192 -3.38 -12.94 16.36
CA ALA A 192 -3.88 -11.77 17.08
C ALA A 192 -4.17 -12.09 18.57
N GLN A 193 -4.62 -13.30 18.86
CA GLN A 193 -4.84 -13.76 20.23
C GLN A 193 -3.55 -14.20 20.91
N LEU A 194 -2.75 -15.05 20.26
CA LEU A 194 -1.55 -15.65 20.85
C LEU A 194 -0.42 -14.64 21.11
N LEU A 195 -0.23 -13.69 20.20
CA LEU A 195 0.85 -12.69 20.26
C LEU A 195 0.37 -11.32 20.71
N ASP A 196 -0.91 -11.22 21.08
CA ASP A 196 -1.53 -9.97 21.51
C ASP A 196 -1.41 -8.82 20.50
N ILE A 197 -1.69 -9.13 19.23
CA ILE A 197 -1.59 -8.21 18.10
C ILE A 197 -2.95 -7.54 17.85
N LYS A 198 -2.93 -6.26 17.48
CA LYS A 198 -4.09 -5.53 16.93
C LYS A 198 -3.96 -5.47 15.41
N ILE A 199 -4.98 -5.86 14.67
CA ILE A 199 -4.94 -5.93 13.21
C ILE A 199 -6.00 -5.00 12.62
N ILE A 200 -5.60 -4.09 11.74
CA ILE A 200 -6.49 -3.26 10.93
C ILE A 200 -6.41 -3.78 9.49
N ILE A 201 -7.51 -4.29 8.96
CA ILE A 201 -7.60 -4.75 7.58
C ILE A 201 -8.36 -3.68 6.80
N MET A 202 -7.72 -3.12 5.78
CA MET A 202 -8.33 -2.07 4.98
C MET A 202 -8.40 -2.41 3.49
N SER A 203 -9.46 -1.93 2.86
CA SER A 203 -9.73 -2.12 1.44
C SER A 203 -10.80 -1.16 0.94
N ALA A 204 -10.83 -0.91 -0.37
CA ALA A 204 -11.97 -0.29 -1.03
C ALA A 204 -13.11 -1.30 -1.28
N THR A 205 -12.78 -2.57 -1.46
CA THR A 205 -13.70 -3.66 -1.77
C THR A 205 -13.44 -4.84 -0.85
N LEU A 206 -13.84 -4.70 0.42
CA LEU A 206 -13.61 -5.74 1.41
C LEU A 206 -14.59 -6.91 1.19
N PRO A 207 -14.10 -8.11 0.91
CA PRO A 207 -14.98 -9.29 0.86
C PRO A 207 -15.54 -9.59 2.24
N ASN A 208 -16.64 -10.36 2.29
CA ASN A 208 -17.17 -10.78 3.59
C ASN A 208 -16.30 -11.87 4.20
N LEU A 209 -15.20 -11.44 4.83
CA LEU A 209 -14.20 -12.33 5.42
C LEU A 209 -14.75 -13.15 6.60
N GLU A 210 -15.85 -12.73 7.20
CA GLU A 210 -16.49 -13.45 8.31
C GLU A 210 -17.12 -14.76 7.84
N LEU A 211 -17.64 -14.80 6.60
CA LEU A 211 -18.19 -16.03 6.01
C LEU A 211 -17.13 -17.10 5.73
N LEU A 212 -15.86 -16.70 5.64
CA LEU A 212 -14.74 -17.59 5.35
C LEU A 212 -14.15 -18.25 6.60
N THR A 213 -14.66 -17.90 7.77
CA THR A 213 -14.05 -18.32 9.04
C THR A 213 -15.08 -18.96 9.97
N ASN A 214 -14.75 -20.13 10.51
CA ASN A 214 -15.60 -20.87 11.43
C ASN A 214 -15.55 -20.35 12.89
N ASN A 215 -14.82 -19.25 13.15
CA ASN A 215 -14.55 -18.75 14.50
C ASN A 215 -15.41 -17.55 14.87
N ASN A 216 -15.96 -17.59 16.10
CA ASN A 216 -16.84 -16.58 16.69
C ASN A 216 -16.16 -15.22 17.03
N ALA A 217 -14.86 -15.05 16.80
CA ALA A 217 -14.18 -13.78 17.01
C ALA A 217 -14.60 -12.80 15.92
N LYS A 218 -15.62 -11.98 16.23
CA LYS A 218 -16.11 -10.94 15.32
C LYS A 218 -15.08 -9.82 15.18
N ALA A 219 -14.75 -9.46 13.94
CA ALA A 219 -14.02 -8.24 13.69
C ALA A 219 -14.94 -7.02 13.81
N VAL A 220 -14.39 -5.90 14.25
CA VAL A 220 -15.14 -4.64 14.38
C VAL A 220 -15.08 -3.86 13.08
N ARG A 221 -16.22 -3.53 12.50
CA ARG A 221 -16.32 -2.60 11.38
C ARG A 221 -16.18 -1.18 11.90
N LEU A 222 -15.17 -0.46 11.40
CA LEU A 222 -14.89 0.92 11.82
C LEU A 222 -15.81 1.95 11.14
N ILE A 223 -16.45 1.57 10.05
CA ILE A 223 -17.49 2.34 9.36
C ILE A 223 -18.79 1.55 9.44
N ASN A 224 -19.81 2.12 10.09
CA ASN A 224 -21.09 1.45 10.33
C ASN A 224 -21.94 1.41 9.06
N ASN A 225 -21.99 2.52 8.32
CA ASN A 225 -22.75 2.63 7.08
C ASN A 225 -21.83 2.96 5.91
N ARG A 226 -21.25 1.89 5.31
CA ARG A 226 -20.37 2.03 4.15
C ARG A 226 -21.06 2.67 2.95
N GLU A 227 -22.34 2.37 2.74
CA GLU A 227 -23.10 2.82 1.58
C GLU A 227 -23.25 4.34 1.55
N LYS A 228 -23.30 4.98 2.71
CA LYS A 228 -23.26 6.43 2.84
C LYS A 228 -22.10 7.06 2.08
N TYR A 229 -20.92 6.44 2.17
CA TYR A 229 -19.70 6.95 1.51
C TYR A 229 -19.61 6.46 0.07
N PHE A 230 -19.87 5.19 -0.20
CA PHE A 230 -19.75 4.62 -1.55
C PHE A 230 -20.74 5.22 -2.54
N ASN A 231 -21.98 5.44 -2.12
CA ASN A 231 -23.03 6.00 -2.97
C ASN A 231 -23.01 7.53 -3.03
N HIS A 232 -22.14 8.18 -2.25
CA HIS A 232 -22.06 9.63 -2.29
C HIS A 232 -21.50 10.11 -3.63
N ARG A 233 -22.19 11.09 -4.27
CA ARG A 233 -21.84 11.60 -5.61
C ARG A 233 -20.36 11.97 -5.81
N MET A 234 -19.69 12.41 -4.75
CA MET A 234 -18.27 12.79 -4.79
C MET A 234 -17.32 11.61 -4.91
N PHE A 235 -17.78 10.40 -4.63
CA PHE A 235 -17.01 9.17 -4.82
C PHE A 235 -17.55 8.35 -5.98
N ALA A 236 -18.89 8.16 -6.07
CA ALA A 236 -19.54 7.34 -7.08
C ALA A 236 -19.37 7.88 -8.51
N ASN A 237 -19.39 9.20 -8.69
CA ASN A 237 -19.34 9.82 -10.02
C ASN A 237 -17.91 10.17 -10.51
N ARG A 238 -16.88 9.66 -9.84
CA ARG A 238 -15.49 9.93 -10.23
C ARG A 238 -15.04 9.13 -11.44
N VAL A 239 -15.67 7.99 -11.69
CA VAL A 239 -15.32 7.06 -12.75
C VAL A 239 -16.58 6.74 -13.55
N LYS A 240 -16.47 6.84 -14.87
CA LYS A 240 -17.48 6.32 -15.80
C LYS A 240 -16.92 5.04 -16.41
N VAL A 241 -17.59 3.92 -16.18
CA VAL A 241 -17.17 2.63 -16.72
C VAL A 241 -17.90 2.39 -18.02
N ASN A 242 -17.15 1.99 -19.06
CA ASN A 242 -17.67 1.49 -20.33
C ASN A 242 -17.36 0.00 -20.43
N TYR A 243 -18.39 -0.82 -20.67
CA TYR A 243 -18.28 -2.27 -20.79
C TYR A 243 -18.45 -2.78 -22.23
N GLU A 244 -18.45 -1.89 -23.24
CA GLU A 244 -18.71 -2.27 -24.63
C GLU A 244 -17.70 -3.28 -25.17
N LEU A 245 -16.48 -3.21 -24.70
CA LEU A 245 -15.39 -4.12 -25.08
C LEU A 245 -15.30 -5.36 -24.19
N LEU A 246 -16.04 -5.41 -23.08
CA LEU A 246 -16.04 -6.57 -22.20
C LEU A 246 -16.73 -7.76 -22.89
N ASN A 247 -16.15 -8.93 -22.79
CA ASN A 247 -16.62 -10.17 -23.44
C ASN A 247 -16.40 -10.25 -24.96
N ARG A 248 -15.66 -9.32 -25.54
CA ARG A 248 -15.21 -9.40 -26.93
C ARG A 248 -13.74 -9.79 -26.98
N LYS A 249 -13.37 -10.60 -27.97
CA LYS A 249 -11.97 -10.80 -28.34
C LYS A 249 -11.58 -9.63 -29.25
N ILE A 250 -10.71 -8.77 -28.75
CA ILE A 250 -10.23 -7.58 -29.46
C ILE A 250 -8.85 -7.88 -29.99
N GLY A 251 -8.62 -7.61 -31.29
CA GLY A 251 -7.29 -7.64 -31.89
C GLY A 251 -6.50 -6.36 -31.57
N ILE A 252 -5.18 -6.42 -31.78
CA ILE A 252 -4.28 -5.28 -31.54
C ILE A 252 -4.70 -4.07 -32.37
N ALA A 253 -5.05 -4.25 -33.64
CA ALA A 253 -5.48 -3.18 -34.53
C ALA A 253 -6.81 -2.53 -34.09
N GLU A 254 -7.79 -3.30 -33.63
CA GLU A 254 -9.06 -2.76 -33.10
C GLU A 254 -8.85 -1.98 -31.80
N LEU A 255 -7.94 -2.44 -30.94
CA LEU A 255 -7.56 -1.73 -29.70
C LEU A 255 -6.87 -0.40 -30.03
N GLU A 256 -5.95 -0.40 -30.98
CA GLU A 256 -5.29 0.82 -31.47
C GLU A 256 -6.29 1.83 -32.00
N GLU A 257 -7.18 1.42 -32.92
CA GLU A 257 -8.23 2.29 -33.47
C GLU A 257 -9.08 2.92 -32.36
N HIS A 258 -9.48 2.12 -31.38
CA HIS A 258 -10.26 2.59 -30.23
C HIS A 258 -9.48 3.64 -29.41
N ILE A 259 -8.19 3.46 -29.19
CA ILE A 259 -7.33 4.38 -28.44
C ILE A 259 -7.12 5.69 -29.19
N LEU A 260 -6.81 5.60 -30.47
CA LEU A 260 -6.53 6.77 -31.32
C LEU A 260 -7.76 7.67 -31.55
N GLN A 261 -8.97 7.15 -31.31
CA GLN A 261 -10.19 7.98 -31.27
C GLN A 261 -10.23 8.94 -30.06
N HIS A 262 -9.43 8.71 -29.02
CA HIS A 262 -9.41 9.49 -27.79
C HIS A 262 -8.27 10.52 -27.75
N LYS A 263 -8.20 11.40 -28.76
CA LYS A 263 -7.19 12.47 -28.84
C LYS A 263 -7.26 13.45 -27.67
N ASN A 264 -6.16 14.11 -27.36
CA ASN A 264 -6.02 15.12 -26.28
C ASN A 264 -6.32 14.56 -24.87
N LYS A 265 -6.00 13.30 -24.59
CA LYS A 265 -6.18 12.67 -23.29
C LYS A 265 -4.92 11.96 -22.81
N ARG A 266 -4.83 11.78 -21.52
CA ARG A 266 -3.88 10.85 -20.93
C ARG A 266 -4.53 9.48 -20.91
N ILE A 267 -3.96 8.52 -21.59
CA ILE A 267 -4.50 7.18 -21.74
C ILE A 267 -3.56 6.20 -21.05
N LEU A 268 -4.08 5.39 -20.13
CA LEU A 268 -3.37 4.27 -19.53
C LEU A 268 -3.94 2.97 -20.09
N ILE A 269 -3.06 2.11 -20.60
CA ILE A 269 -3.41 0.79 -21.10
C ILE A 269 -2.65 -0.23 -20.26
N GLU A 270 -3.39 -1.06 -19.57
CA GLU A 270 -2.81 -2.02 -18.64
C GLU A 270 -2.91 -3.44 -19.19
N PHE A 271 -1.77 -4.12 -19.27
CA PHE A 271 -1.66 -5.50 -19.70
C PHE A 271 -1.28 -6.41 -18.53
N ILE A 272 -1.85 -7.61 -18.51
CA ILE A 272 -1.50 -8.64 -17.52
C ILE A 272 -0.10 -9.21 -17.79
N ARG A 273 0.28 -9.33 -19.08
CA ARG A 273 1.55 -9.92 -19.49
C ARG A 273 2.50 -8.88 -20.03
N LYS A 274 3.76 -8.94 -19.61
CA LYS A 274 4.83 -8.09 -20.11
C LYS A 274 4.99 -8.16 -21.64
N SER A 275 5.05 -9.37 -22.21
CA SER A 275 5.18 -9.57 -23.65
C SER A 275 4.07 -8.88 -24.44
N SER A 276 2.82 -8.92 -23.96
CA SER A 276 1.70 -8.25 -24.60
C SER A 276 1.80 -6.73 -24.51
N ALA A 277 2.32 -6.21 -23.40
CA ALA A 277 2.56 -4.79 -23.22
C ALA A 277 3.68 -4.30 -24.19
N GLU A 278 4.77 -5.05 -24.30
CA GLU A 278 5.89 -4.72 -25.20
C GLU A 278 5.48 -4.78 -26.68
N GLU A 279 4.75 -5.82 -27.07
CA GLU A 279 4.22 -6.00 -28.41
C GLU A 279 3.28 -4.83 -28.79
N PHE A 280 2.36 -4.49 -27.91
CA PHE A 280 1.42 -3.40 -28.13
C PHE A 280 2.13 -2.04 -28.14
N TYR A 281 3.09 -1.83 -27.25
CA TYR A 281 3.91 -0.61 -27.23
C TYR A 281 4.64 -0.38 -28.55
N ALA A 282 5.31 -1.42 -29.06
CA ALA A 282 5.99 -1.33 -30.36
C ALA A 282 5.01 -0.96 -31.48
N TYR A 283 3.85 -1.63 -31.50
CA TYR A 283 2.83 -1.42 -32.53
C TYR A 283 2.23 0.00 -32.50
N ILE A 284 1.77 0.48 -31.34
CA ILE A 284 1.13 1.79 -31.22
C ILE A 284 2.11 2.96 -31.35
N SER A 285 3.40 2.74 -31.06
CA SER A 285 4.44 3.77 -31.21
C SER A 285 4.69 4.19 -32.64
N GLU A 286 4.33 3.34 -33.61
CA GLU A 286 4.49 3.64 -35.04
C GLU A 286 3.38 4.56 -35.56
N SER A 287 2.19 4.51 -34.99
CA SER A 287 0.98 5.19 -35.47
C SER A 287 0.53 6.36 -34.62
N ALA A 288 0.94 6.41 -33.33
CA ALA A 288 0.54 7.45 -32.43
C ALA A 288 1.18 8.81 -32.74
N GLU A 289 0.35 9.86 -32.80
CA GLU A 289 0.81 11.26 -33.00
C GLU A 289 1.32 11.88 -31.66
N CYS A 290 1.07 11.26 -30.52
CA CYS A 290 1.45 11.70 -29.17
C CYS A 290 2.54 10.81 -28.57
N PRO A 291 3.24 11.28 -27.54
CA PRO A 291 4.25 10.47 -26.84
C PRO A 291 3.67 9.17 -26.29
N VAL A 292 4.34 8.05 -26.57
CA VAL A 292 4.04 6.75 -25.99
C VAL A 292 5.12 6.39 -24.98
N ARG A 293 4.73 5.87 -23.82
CA ARG A 293 5.63 5.42 -22.76
C ARG A 293 5.30 3.98 -22.35
N LEU A 294 6.32 3.24 -21.94
CA LEU A 294 6.19 1.86 -21.46
C LEU A 294 6.72 1.74 -20.04
N ILE A 295 5.94 1.14 -19.16
CA ILE A 295 6.37 0.74 -17.81
C ILE A 295 6.04 -0.73 -17.59
N THR A 296 7.05 -1.53 -17.26
CA THR A 296 6.88 -2.96 -16.96
C THR A 296 7.53 -3.32 -15.63
N GLY A 297 7.39 -4.59 -15.24
CA GLY A 297 8.05 -5.12 -14.05
C GLY A 297 9.58 -4.99 -14.05
N ASP A 298 10.19 -4.92 -15.25
CA ASP A 298 11.65 -4.80 -15.39
C ASP A 298 12.15 -3.35 -15.35
N SER A 299 11.25 -2.37 -15.47
CA SER A 299 11.62 -0.96 -15.34
C SER A 299 12.17 -0.68 -13.93
N SER A 300 13.31 -0.03 -13.87
CA SER A 300 13.92 0.36 -12.60
C SER A 300 13.05 1.38 -11.84
N ILE A 301 13.25 1.49 -10.52
CA ILE A 301 12.51 2.47 -9.69
C ILE A 301 12.75 3.89 -10.20
N GLN A 302 14.00 4.21 -10.61
CA GLN A 302 14.32 5.54 -11.09
C GLN A 302 13.65 5.83 -12.43
N GLU A 303 13.72 4.90 -13.36
CA GLU A 303 13.08 5.00 -14.68
C GLU A 303 11.56 5.22 -14.57
N ARG A 304 10.89 4.49 -13.67
CA ARG A 304 9.45 4.70 -13.41
C ARG A 304 9.16 6.10 -12.90
N LYS A 305 9.97 6.60 -11.95
CA LYS A 305 9.81 7.95 -11.39
C LYS A 305 10.00 9.01 -12.46
N ASP A 306 10.99 8.84 -13.32
CA ASP A 306 11.29 9.78 -14.39
C ASP A 306 10.16 9.80 -15.44
N ILE A 307 9.64 8.63 -15.85
CA ILE A 307 8.49 8.53 -16.76
C ILE A 307 7.23 9.16 -16.14
N ILE A 308 6.94 8.91 -14.88
CA ILE A 308 5.76 9.48 -14.20
C ILE A 308 5.88 10.98 -14.09
N ALA A 309 7.05 11.52 -13.74
CA ALA A 309 7.30 12.95 -13.68
C ALA A 309 7.15 13.63 -15.05
N ASP A 310 7.61 12.98 -16.12
CA ASP A 310 7.41 13.45 -17.50
C ASP A 310 5.92 13.51 -17.84
N ILE A 311 5.17 12.45 -17.54
CA ILE A 311 3.73 12.35 -17.85
C ILE A 311 2.92 13.43 -17.11
N GLU A 312 3.31 13.78 -15.88
CA GLU A 312 2.61 14.83 -15.11
C GLU A 312 2.59 16.18 -15.83
N ASN A 313 3.58 16.44 -16.67
CA ASN A 313 3.71 17.70 -17.44
C ASN A 313 3.11 17.62 -18.84
N MET A 314 2.67 16.44 -19.31
CA MET A 314 2.09 16.25 -20.64
C MET A 314 0.59 16.42 -20.62
N GLN A 315 0.01 17.06 -21.62
CA GLN A 315 -1.44 17.14 -21.81
C GLN A 315 -2.00 15.87 -22.46
N GLU A 316 -1.25 15.27 -23.35
CA GLU A 316 -1.60 14.06 -24.09
C GLU A 316 -0.44 13.07 -24.01
N VAL A 317 -0.73 11.82 -23.70
CA VAL A 317 0.24 10.73 -23.63
C VAL A 317 -0.48 9.39 -23.58
N ILE A 318 0.12 8.38 -24.21
CA ILE A 318 -0.28 6.99 -24.08
C ILE A 318 0.75 6.28 -23.21
N LEU A 319 0.30 5.76 -22.08
CA LEU A 319 1.12 4.95 -21.19
C LEU A 319 0.70 3.49 -21.30
N VAL A 320 1.57 2.66 -21.80
CA VAL A 320 1.42 1.20 -21.82
C VAL A 320 2.10 0.63 -20.59
N ALA A 321 1.40 -0.19 -19.83
CA ALA A 321 1.93 -0.68 -18.57
C ALA A 321 1.52 -2.11 -18.25
N THR A 322 2.26 -2.73 -17.35
CA THR A 322 1.80 -3.89 -16.60
C THR A 322 1.39 -3.45 -15.18
N GLN A 323 0.80 -4.33 -14.37
CA GLN A 323 0.32 -4.06 -12.98
C GLN A 323 1.39 -3.50 -12.01
N VAL A 324 2.31 -2.69 -12.51
CA VAL A 324 3.42 -2.11 -11.75
C VAL A 324 3.15 -0.66 -11.35
N ILE A 325 2.03 -0.11 -11.81
CA ILE A 325 1.71 1.34 -11.69
C ILE A 325 0.65 1.60 -10.60
N GLU A 326 0.09 0.58 -10.00
CA GLU A 326 -0.85 0.76 -8.88
C GLU A 326 -0.24 1.45 -7.67
#